data_f73364dc9b0df09404d61c18ad9010c7
#
_entry.id   f73364dc9b0df09404d61c18ad9010c7
#
_cell.length_a   1.000
_cell.length_b   1.000
_cell.length_c   1.000
_cell.angle_alpha   90.00
_cell.angle_beta   90.00
_cell.angle_gamma   90.00
#
_symmetry.space_group_name_H-M   'P 1'
#
loop_
_entity.id
_entity.type
_entity.pdbx_description
1 polymer ?
#
loop_
_entity_poly.entity_id
_entity_poly.type
_entity_poly.pdbx_seq_one_letter_code
_entity_poly.pdbx_strand_id
1 'polypeptide(L)'
;MTEQKITAWSYSRYSTYQQCPFKLRLTALDKFKEPSNPALEKGIAVHAELERYLKLPNEPLPQSGIKLCADLEELKARKPYSELEVAFNKDWLPVDWFAKDAWARIKIDALVKDGDYAYVVDFKTGRMNDGYEPQLELYSLTAMIMFPNVNTVDTSLYFVDAGRKLDGQQYVRADLDMLKAKWTDRVSMMLADTEFRATPNQWCKWCHFRKSNAGICEAA
;
A
#
# COMPACT_ATOMS: atom_id res chain seq x y z
N MET A 1 6.41 22.38 -23.54
CA MET A 1 5.49 21.53 -22.76
C MET A 1 6.30 20.94 -21.62
N THR A 2 5.94 21.21 -20.37
CA THR A 2 6.63 20.62 -19.21
C THR A 2 6.40 19.10 -19.26
N GLU A 3 7.49 18.36 -19.28
CA GLU A 3 7.48 16.90 -19.27
C GLU A 3 6.73 16.42 -18.02
N GLN A 4 5.59 15.75 -18.21
CA GLN A 4 4.79 15.24 -17.10
C GLN A 4 5.49 14.00 -16.51
N LYS A 5 5.85 14.08 -15.26
CA LYS A 5 6.65 13.07 -14.55
C LYS A 5 6.00 12.66 -13.24
N ILE A 6 6.12 11.39 -12.86
CA ILE A 6 5.82 10.96 -11.51
C ILE A 6 6.94 11.45 -10.58
N THR A 7 6.63 12.37 -9.69
CA THR A 7 7.62 12.97 -8.76
C THR A 7 7.64 12.25 -7.40
N ALA A 8 6.50 11.71 -6.99
CA ALA A 8 6.37 10.93 -5.76
C ALA A 8 5.64 9.63 -6.06
N TRP A 9 6.10 8.55 -5.45
CA TRP A 9 5.51 7.22 -5.62
C TRP A 9 4.86 6.71 -4.34
N SER A 10 4.01 5.70 -4.50
CA SER A 10 3.42 4.90 -3.44
C SER A 10 3.33 3.46 -3.93
N TYR A 11 3.08 2.51 -3.02
CA TYR A 11 2.89 1.12 -3.44
C TYR A 11 1.78 0.97 -4.49
N SER A 12 0.67 1.67 -4.33
CA SER A 12 -0.43 1.62 -5.30
C SER A 12 -0.04 2.16 -6.68
N ARG A 13 0.74 3.24 -6.76
CA ARG A 13 1.26 3.76 -8.04
C ARG A 13 2.23 2.78 -8.68
N TYR A 14 3.14 2.22 -7.90
CA TYR A 14 4.06 1.18 -8.37
C TYR A 14 3.31 -0.04 -8.91
N SER A 15 2.36 -0.57 -8.16
CA SER A 15 1.53 -1.71 -8.57
C SER A 15 0.72 -1.41 -9.84
N THR A 16 0.16 -0.20 -9.97
CA THR A 16 -0.54 0.22 -11.18
C THR A 16 0.41 0.30 -12.38
N TYR A 17 1.63 0.81 -12.18
CA TYR A 17 2.66 0.86 -13.24
C TYR A 17 3.05 -0.53 -13.71
N GLN A 18 3.26 -1.47 -12.78
CA GLN A 18 3.56 -2.87 -13.10
C GLN A 18 2.44 -3.55 -13.90
N GLN A 19 1.19 -3.18 -13.65
CA GLN A 19 0.07 -3.65 -14.46
C GLN A 19 0.06 -3.00 -15.85
N CYS A 20 0.16 -1.68 -15.91
CA CYS A 20 0.15 -0.92 -17.16
C CYS A 20 0.64 0.51 -16.93
N PRO A 21 1.81 0.91 -17.47
CA PRO A 21 2.30 2.28 -17.41
C PRO A 21 1.27 3.30 -17.90
N PHE A 22 0.58 3.04 -19.00
CA PHE A 22 -0.41 3.95 -19.55
C PHE A 22 -1.60 4.18 -18.58
N LYS A 23 -2.05 3.15 -17.87
CA LYS A 23 -3.07 3.31 -16.82
C LYS A 23 -2.59 4.25 -15.71
N LEU A 24 -1.34 4.09 -15.28
CA LEU A 24 -0.76 5.01 -14.28
C LEU A 24 -0.72 6.46 -14.81
N ARG A 25 -0.31 6.67 -16.06
CA ARG A 25 -0.33 8.00 -16.68
C ARG A 25 -1.73 8.61 -16.62
N LEU A 26 -2.72 7.90 -17.12
CA LEU A 26 -4.11 8.39 -17.17
C LEU A 26 -4.62 8.81 -15.78
N THR A 27 -4.36 8.01 -14.76
CA THR A 27 -4.87 8.27 -13.41
C THR A 27 -4.03 9.27 -12.62
N ALA A 28 -2.70 9.18 -12.69
CA ALA A 28 -1.80 9.97 -11.85
C ALA A 28 -1.37 11.30 -12.49
N LEU A 29 -1.20 11.37 -13.81
CA LEU A 29 -0.76 12.56 -14.53
C LEU A 29 -1.93 13.29 -15.21
N ASP A 30 -2.68 12.58 -16.04
CA ASP A 30 -3.78 13.15 -16.82
C ASP A 30 -5.07 13.34 -15.98
N LYS A 31 -5.08 12.80 -14.74
CA LYS A 31 -6.17 12.95 -13.75
C LYS A 31 -7.52 12.40 -14.18
N PHE A 32 -7.53 11.45 -15.09
CA PHE A 32 -8.75 10.72 -15.40
C PHE A 32 -9.21 9.91 -14.17
N LYS A 33 -10.50 10.00 -13.87
CA LYS A 33 -11.12 9.24 -12.78
C LYS A 33 -11.67 7.93 -13.30
N GLU A 34 -11.28 6.82 -12.68
CA GLU A 34 -12.02 5.58 -12.84
C GLU A 34 -13.33 5.69 -12.05
N PRO A 35 -14.44 5.20 -12.58
CA PRO A 35 -15.67 5.08 -11.80
C PRO A 35 -15.40 4.23 -10.56
N SER A 36 -15.97 4.63 -9.45
CA SER A 36 -15.99 3.77 -8.26
C SER A 36 -16.76 2.49 -8.57
N ASN A 37 -16.36 1.41 -7.91
CA ASN A 37 -17.07 0.15 -7.99
C ASN A 37 -17.33 -0.39 -6.57
N PRO A 38 -18.37 -1.24 -6.40
CA PRO A 38 -18.76 -1.72 -5.07
C PRO A 38 -17.65 -2.39 -4.27
N ALA A 39 -16.68 -3.05 -4.93
CA ALA A 39 -15.57 -3.69 -4.24
C ALA A 39 -14.58 -2.66 -3.69
N LEU A 40 -14.27 -1.60 -4.44
CA LEU A 40 -13.43 -0.50 -3.99
C LEU A 40 -14.08 0.27 -2.84
N GLU A 41 -15.37 0.63 -2.99
CA GLU A 41 -16.13 1.32 -1.95
C GLU A 41 -16.18 0.52 -0.65
N LYS A 42 -16.45 -0.78 -0.76
CA LYS A 42 -16.40 -1.70 0.37
C LYS A 42 -15.03 -1.71 1.03
N GLY A 43 -13.95 -1.81 0.24
CA GLY A 43 -12.57 -1.79 0.77
C GLY A 43 -12.31 -0.53 1.58
N ILE A 44 -12.63 0.65 1.02
CA ILE A 44 -12.46 1.93 1.70
C ILE A 44 -13.27 1.98 3.00
N ALA A 45 -14.54 1.55 2.98
CA ALA A 45 -15.39 1.55 4.16
C ALA A 45 -14.85 0.64 5.27
N VAL A 46 -14.42 -0.59 4.93
CA VAL A 46 -13.86 -1.55 5.90
C VAL A 46 -12.58 -1.01 6.53
N HIS A 47 -11.66 -0.44 5.75
CA HIS A 47 -10.43 0.17 6.30
C HIS A 47 -10.78 1.31 7.27
N ALA A 48 -11.72 2.20 6.90
CA ALA A 48 -12.15 3.29 7.78
C ALA A 48 -12.82 2.79 9.09
N GLU A 49 -13.60 1.71 9.03
CA GLU A 49 -14.20 1.08 10.22
C GLU A 49 -13.13 0.49 11.14
N LEU A 50 -12.15 -0.23 10.59
CA LEU A 50 -11.05 -0.83 11.35
C LEU A 50 -10.11 0.22 11.92
N GLU A 51 -9.79 1.26 11.15
CA GLU A 51 -9.03 2.42 11.64
C GLU A 51 -9.68 3.03 12.89
N ARG A 52 -10.99 3.33 12.80
CA ARG A 52 -11.74 3.90 13.91
C ARG A 52 -11.75 2.97 15.12
N TYR A 53 -11.99 1.68 14.89
CA TYR A 53 -11.95 0.66 15.93
C TYR A 53 -10.59 0.62 16.66
N LEU A 54 -9.49 0.64 15.93
CA LEU A 54 -8.14 0.58 16.50
C LEU A 54 -7.72 1.87 17.20
N LYS A 55 -8.14 3.03 16.69
CA LYS A 55 -7.78 4.35 17.25
C LYS A 55 -8.58 4.73 18.50
N LEU A 56 -9.87 4.39 18.54
CA LEU A 56 -10.77 4.84 19.59
C LEU A 56 -10.96 3.76 20.66
N PRO A 57 -10.66 4.05 21.95
CA PRO A 57 -10.71 3.06 23.02
C PRO A 57 -12.08 2.36 23.15
N ASN A 58 -13.15 3.14 23.06
CA ASN A 58 -14.52 2.67 23.30
C ASN A 58 -15.29 2.34 22.00
N GLU A 59 -14.65 2.38 20.85
CA GLU A 59 -15.28 2.00 19.60
C GLU A 59 -15.52 0.49 19.58
N PRO A 60 -16.77 0.05 19.33
CA PRO A 60 -17.07 -1.38 19.26
C PRO A 60 -16.44 -2.01 18.00
N LEU A 61 -16.21 -3.34 18.08
CA LEU A 61 -15.74 -4.08 16.93
C LEU A 61 -16.76 -3.96 15.78
N PRO A 62 -16.35 -3.51 14.58
CA PRO A 62 -17.25 -3.39 13.46
C PRO A 62 -17.69 -4.76 12.94
N GLN A 63 -18.89 -4.83 12.37
CA GLN A 63 -19.43 -6.07 11.80
C GLN A 63 -18.52 -6.65 10.71
N SER A 64 -17.82 -5.80 9.97
CA SER A 64 -16.83 -6.22 8.96
C SER A 64 -15.68 -7.02 9.55
N GLY A 65 -15.29 -6.74 10.82
CA GLY A 65 -14.20 -7.41 11.53
C GLY A 65 -14.61 -8.65 12.32
N ILE A 66 -15.88 -8.98 12.40
CA ILE A 66 -16.40 -9.99 13.35
C ILE A 66 -15.75 -11.37 13.19
N LYS A 67 -15.38 -11.75 11.98
CA LYS A 67 -14.73 -13.05 11.70
C LYS A 67 -13.29 -13.14 12.19
N LEU A 68 -12.66 -12.00 12.50
CA LEU A 68 -11.30 -11.87 13.05
C LEU A 68 -11.33 -11.22 14.44
N CYS A 69 -12.43 -11.42 15.19
CA CYS A 69 -12.67 -10.77 16.47
C CYS A 69 -11.46 -10.90 17.42
N ALA A 70 -11.00 -12.12 17.68
CA ALA A 70 -9.89 -12.37 18.59
C ALA A 70 -8.58 -11.69 18.13
N ASP A 71 -8.23 -11.78 16.83
CA ASP A 71 -7.04 -11.16 16.26
C ASP A 71 -7.11 -9.63 16.33
N LEU A 72 -8.29 -9.05 16.08
CA LEU A 72 -8.50 -7.60 16.11
C LEU A 72 -8.52 -7.05 17.55
N GLU A 73 -9.07 -7.79 18.51
CA GLU A 73 -9.02 -7.45 19.92
C GLU A 73 -7.59 -7.47 20.46
N GLU A 74 -6.81 -8.52 20.12
CA GLU A 74 -5.39 -8.60 20.46
C GLU A 74 -4.62 -7.43 19.83
N LEU A 75 -4.83 -7.15 18.54
CA LEU A 75 -4.20 -6.05 17.86
C LEU A 75 -4.51 -4.70 18.51
N LYS A 76 -5.78 -4.45 18.84
CA LYS A 76 -6.22 -3.22 19.54
C LYS A 76 -5.58 -3.08 20.91
N ALA A 77 -5.51 -4.18 21.69
CA ALA A 77 -4.89 -4.18 23.01
C ALA A 77 -3.41 -3.78 22.97
N ARG A 78 -2.71 -4.06 21.87
CA ARG A 78 -1.31 -3.68 21.62
C ARG A 78 -1.15 -2.21 21.20
N LYS A 79 -2.23 -1.43 21.06
CA LYS A 79 -2.25 0.01 20.72
C LYS A 79 -1.47 0.32 19.45
N PRO A 80 -1.85 -0.20 18.30
CA PRO A 80 -1.13 0.01 17.04
C PRO A 80 -1.19 1.47 16.60
N TYR A 81 -0.16 1.91 15.86
CA TYR A 81 -0.30 3.03 14.93
C TYR A 81 -1.21 2.57 13.81
N SER A 82 -2.40 3.15 13.70
CA SER A 82 -3.38 2.82 12.65
C SER A 82 -3.37 3.89 11.57
N GLU A 83 -3.41 3.46 10.31
CA GLU A 83 -3.33 4.33 9.13
C GLU A 83 -2.13 5.28 9.21
N LEU A 84 -0.95 4.71 9.53
CA LEU A 84 0.29 5.45 9.70
C LEU A 84 0.78 5.98 8.35
N GLU A 85 0.72 7.30 8.17
CA GLU A 85 1.22 7.99 6.98
C GLU A 85 2.67 8.41 7.17
N VAL A 86 3.54 7.98 6.25
CA VAL A 86 4.97 8.30 6.26
C VAL A 86 5.41 8.71 4.85
N ALA A 87 6.19 9.78 4.76
CA ALA A 87 6.86 10.16 3.53
C ALA A 87 8.37 10.18 3.70
N PHE A 88 9.08 9.82 2.64
CA PHE A 88 10.54 9.84 2.57
C PHE A 88 11.00 10.65 1.36
N ASN A 89 12.15 11.31 1.50
CA ASN A 89 12.90 11.83 0.36
C ASN A 89 13.71 10.72 -0.34
N LYS A 90 14.48 11.06 -1.37
CA LYS A 90 15.28 10.09 -2.16
C LYS A 90 16.36 9.37 -1.35
N ASP A 91 16.79 9.96 -0.24
CA ASP A 91 17.79 9.38 0.67
C ASP A 91 17.15 8.52 1.76
N TRP A 92 15.87 8.23 1.64
CA TRP A 92 15.07 7.53 2.64
C TRP A 92 15.00 8.23 4.00
N LEU A 93 15.20 9.55 4.04
CA LEU A 93 15.01 10.34 5.25
C LEU A 93 13.53 10.72 5.37
N PRO A 94 12.93 10.60 6.57
CA PRO A 94 11.55 11.03 6.82
C PRO A 94 11.39 12.52 6.53
N VAL A 95 10.30 12.88 5.84
CA VAL A 95 9.90 14.24 5.52
C VAL A 95 8.39 14.40 5.75
N ASP A 96 7.89 15.63 5.75
CA ASP A 96 6.45 15.86 5.83
C ASP A 96 5.73 15.28 4.61
N TRP A 97 4.51 14.80 4.83
CA TRP A 97 3.70 14.15 3.79
C TRP A 97 3.57 14.99 2.51
N PHE A 98 3.45 16.31 2.65
CA PHE A 98 3.34 17.26 1.55
C PHE A 98 4.63 18.01 1.23
N ALA A 99 5.77 17.60 1.77
CA ALA A 99 7.05 18.20 1.46
C ALA A 99 7.34 18.15 -0.04
N LYS A 100 8.02 19.19 -0.55
CA LYS A 100 8.37 19.28 -2.00
C LYS A 100 9.32 18.19 -2.45
N ASP A 101 10.14 17.69 -1.54
CA ASP A 101 11.11 16.62 -1.75
C ASP A 101 10.56 15.23 -1.34
N ALA A 102 9.26 15.14 -0.96
CA ALA A 102 8.61 13.86 -0.71
C ALA A 102 8.65 13.01 -1.99
N TRP A 103 9.46 11.96 -1.95
CA TRP A 103 9.72 11.03 -3.05
C TRP A 103 8.89 9.74 -2.92
N ALA A 104 8.75 9.20 -1.70
CA ALA A 104 7.91 8.04 -1.39
C ALA A 104 6.83 8.43 -0.37
N ARG A 105 5.60 7.91 -0.56
CA ARG A 105 4.50 8.04 0.38
C ARG A 105 3.93 6.67 0.68
N ILE A 106 4.02 6.27 1.94
CA ILE A 106 3.62 4.96 2.42
C ILE A 106 2.56 5.13 3.50
N LYS A 107 1.50 4.36 3.42
CA LYS A 107 0.45 4.30 4.42
C LYS A 107 0.31 2.87 4.89
N ILE A 108 0.47 2.64 6.19
CA ILE A 108 0.43 1.33 6.83
C ILE A 108 -0.87 1.23 7.60
N ASP A 109 -1.66 0.19 7.35
CA ASP A 109 -2.98 0.03 7.96
C ASP A 109 -2.88 -0.11 9.49
N ALA A 110 -2.00 -0.98 9.98
CA ALA A 110 -1.70 -1.08 11.41
C ALA A 110 -0.25 -1.50 11.65
N LEU A 111 0.41 -0.83 12.59
CA LEU A 111 1.77 -1.13 13.04
C LEU A 111 1.85 -1.09 14.56
N VAL A 112 2.22 -2.20 15.17
CA VAL A 112 2.58 -2.28 16.59
C VAL A 112 4.09 -2.16 16.73
N LYS A 113 4.55 -1.32 17.66
CA LYS A 113 5.97 -1.21 18.02
C LYS A 113 6.15 -1.62 19.48
N ASP A 114 6.98 -2.60 19.73
CA ASP A 114 7.25 -3.13 21.09
C ASP A 114 8.75 -3.38 21.25
N GLY A 115 9.42 -2.51 22.02
CA GLY A 115 10.86 -2.57 22.21
C GLY A 115 11.64 -2.48 20.90
N ASP A 116 12.36 -3.56 20.57
CA ASP A 116 13.14 -3.72 19.34
C ASP A 116 12.41 -4.54 18.26
N TYR A 117 11.15 -4.82 18.47
CA TYR A 117 10.25 -5.57 17.59
C TYR A 117 9.14 -4.69 17.05
N ALA A 118 8.70 -4.94 15.82
CA ALA A 118 7.48 -4.41 15.26
C ALA A 118 6.63 -5.51 14.61
N TYR A 119 5.32 -5.26 14.58
CA TYR A 119 4.37 -6.13 13.90
C TYR A 119 3.50 -5.28 12.97
N VAL A 120 3.51 -5.63 11.70
CA VAL A 120 2.77 -4.93 10.65
C VAL A 120 1.60 -5.79 10.20
N VAL A 121 0.43 -5.19 10.15
CA VAL A 121 -0.79 -5.81 9.62
C VAL A 121 -1.31 -4.99 8.46
N ASP A 122 -1.66 -5.67 7.39
CA ASP A 122 -2.35 -5.09 6.23
C ASP A 122 -3.72 -5.77 6.07
N PHE A 123 -4.78 -4.95 6.00
CA PHE A 123 -6.15 -5.43 5.87
C PHE A 123 -6.51 -5.64 4.41
N LYS A 124 -7.11 -6.79 4.11
CA LYS A 124 -7.56 -7.14 2.77
C LYS A 124 -9.03 -7.47 2.74
N THR A 125 -9.72 -6.91 1.78
CA THR A 125 -11.11 -7.25 1.45
C THR A 125 -11.16 -8.05 0.15
N GLY A 126 -12.23 -8.83 -0.04
CA GLY A 126 -12.41 -9.62 -1.25
C GLY A 126 -11.73 -10.98 -1.20
N ARG A 127 -11.31 -11.46 -2.37
CA ARG A 127 -10.71 -12.80 -2.51
C ARG A 127 -9.26 -12.81 -2.05
N MET A 128 -8.86 -13.92 -1.44
CA MET A 128 -7.45 -14.16 -1.15
C MET A 128 -6.69 -14.38 -2.45
N ASN A 129 -5.65 -13.59 -2.66
CA ASN A 129 -4.73 -13.68 -3.81
C ASN A 129 -3.30 -13.73 -3.28
N ASP A 130 -2.37 -14.11 -4.12
CA ASP A 130 -0.93 -14.02 -3.85
C ASP A 130 -0.36 -12.66 -4.29
N GLY A 131 0.91 -12.40 -3.98
CA GLY A 131 1.64 -11.22 -4.47
C GLY A 131 1.58 -9.99 -3.58
N TYR A 132 1.25 -10.17 -2.29
CA TYR A 132 1.27 -9.09 -1.30
C TYR A 132 2.64 -8.88 -0.64
N GLU A 133 3.59 -9.80 -0.82
CA GLU A 133 4.91 -9.77 -0.22
C GLU A 133 5.65 -8.45 -0.47
N PRO A 134 5.65 -7.84 -1.67
CA PRO A 134 6.32 -6.56 -1.87
C PRO A 134 5.72 -5.42 -1.04
N GLN A 135 4.41 -5.44 -0.77
CA GLN A 135 3.77 -4.44 0.07
C GLN A 135 4.20 -4.58 1.53
N LEU A 136 4.20 -5.81 2.05
CA LEU A 136 4.65 -6.11 3.41
C LEU A 136 6.15 -5.80 3.59
N GLU A 137 6.97 -6.09 2.59
CA GLU A 137 8.40 -5.73 2.56
C GLU A 137 8.59 -4.21 2.68
N LEU A 138 7.83 -3.41 1.90
CA LEU A 138 7.89 -1.95 1.96
C LEU A 138 7.45 -1.41 3.32
N TYR A 139 6.42 -2.00 3.90
CA TYR A 139 5.94 -1.62 5.22
C TYR A 139 6.97 -1.95 6.31
N SER A 140 7.63 -3.09 6.20
CA SER A 140 8.71 -3.48 7.13
C SER A 140 9.91 -2.56 7.02
N LEU A 141 10.34 -2.22 5.81
CA LEU A 141 11.36 -1.20 5.55
C LEU A 141 10.99 0.13 6.20
N THR A 142 9.73 0.57 6.01
CA THR A 142 9.22 1.81 6.60
C THR A 142 9.27 1.77 8.12
N ALA A 143 8.83 0.68 8.73
CA ALA A 143 8.86 0.50 10.18
C ALA A 143 10.30 0.60 10.73
N MET A 144 11.26 -0.06 10.10
CA MET A 144 12.66 -0.02 10.51
C MET A 144 13.29 1.37 10.36
N ILE A 145 12.93 2.15 9.34
CA ILE A 145 13.43 3.53 9.18
C ILE A 145 12.82 4.44 10.24
N MET A 146 11.51 4.37 10.46
CA MET A 146 10.80 5.23 11.40
C MET A 146 11.15 4.94 12.85
N PHE A 147 11.50 3.69 13.16
CA PHE A 147 11.85 3.25 14.51
C PHE A 147 13.27 2.64 14.54
N PRO A 148 14.30 3.47 14.76
CA PRO A 148 15.71 3.03 14.69
C PRO A 148 16.06 1.87 15.61
N ASN A 149 15.30 1.67 16.69
CA ASN A 149 15.53 0.56 17.64
C ASN A 149 14.86 -0.75 17.21
N VAL A 150 14.00 -0.74 16.19
CA VAL A 150 13.35 -1.96 15.72
C VAL A 150 14.35 -2.81 14.93
N ASN A 151 14.61 -4.00 15.39
CA ASN A 151 15.54 -4.96 14.77
C ASN A 151 14.82 -6.02 13.95
N THR A 152 13.58 -6.35 14.33
CA THR A 152 12.79 -7.41 13.69
C THR A 152 11.37 -6.89 13.42
N VAL A 153 10.83 -7.21 12.24
CA VAL A 153 9.47 -6.89 11.82
C VAL A 153 8.79 -8.16 11.34
N ASP A 154 7.76 -8.59 12.04
CA ASP A 154 6.83 -9.61 11.55
C ASP A 154 5.67 -8.95 10.81
N THR A 155 5.13 -9.66 9.85
CA THR A 155 4.04 -9.15 9.01
C THR A 155 2.89 -10.14 8.93
N SER A 156 1.67 -9.64 8.78
CA SER A 156 0.49 -10.46 8.52
C SER A 156 -0.51 -9.76 7.61
N LEU A 157 -1.25 -10.57 6.88
CA LEU A 157 -2.41 -10.15 6.09
C LEU A 157 -3.68 -10.60 6.81
N TYR A 158 -4.58 -9.66 7.06
CA TYR A 158 -5.89 -9.97 7.64
C TYR A 158 -6.94 -9.88 6.54
N PHE A 159 -7.33 -11.04 6.00
CA PHE A 159 -8.41 -11.16 5.02
C PHE A 159 -9.77 -11.09 5.73
N VAL A 160 -10.28 -9.89 5.87
CA VAL A 160 -11.43 -9.56 6.72
C VAL A 160 -12.69 -10.29 6.25
N ASP A 161 -12.96 -10.33 4.95
CA ASP A 161 -14.12 -11.04 4.39
C ASP A 161 -14.05 -12.55 4.58
N ALA A 162 -12.85 -13.11 4.49
CA ALA A 162 -12.62 -14.54 4.65
C ALA A 162 -12.53 -14.97 6.12
N GLY A 163 -12.25 -14.02 7.04
CA GLY A 163 -11.97 -14.31 8.44
C GLY A 163 -10.67 -15.12 8.59
N ARG A 164 -9.63 -14.77 7.84
CA ARG A 164 -8.36 -15.50 7.86
C ARG A 164 -7.18 -14.55 8.02
N LYS A 165 -6.31 -14.88 8.96
CA LYS A 165 -5.00 -14.32 9.12
C LYS A 165 -3.98 -15.17 8.38
N LEU A 166 -3.09 -14.56 7.63
CA LEU A 166 -1.92 -15.19 7.03
C LEU A 166 -0.68 -14.47 7.51
N ASP A 167 0.23 -15.21 8.13
CA ASP A 167 1.53 -14.66 8.50
C ASP A 167 2.39 -14.51 7.25
N GLY A 168 3.01 -13.34 7.14
CA GLY A 168 3.94 -13.02 6.09
C GLY A 168 5.38 -13.35 6.47
N GLN A 169 6.31 -12.87 5.68
CA GLN A 169 7.73 -13.01 5.95
C GLN A 169 8.17 -12.11 7.11
N GLN A 170 9.12 -12.58 7.91
CA GLN A 170 9.86 -11.76 8.87
C GLN A 170 10.97 -10.99 8.15
N TYR A 171 11.19 -9.72 8.55
CA TYR A 171 12.26 -8.86 8.05
C TYR A 171 13.15 -8.42 9.21
N VAL A 172 14.45 -8.29 8.95
CA VAL A 172 15.42 -7.91 9.97
C VAL A 172 16.19 -6.66 9.57
N ARG A 173 16.63 -5.88 10.55
CA ARG A 173 17.38 -4.64 10.33
C ARG A 173 18.67 -4.82 9.54
N ALA A 174 19.30 -5.98 9.65
CA ALA A 174 20.50 -6.28 8.86
C ALA A 174 20.29 -6.13 7.35
N ASP A 175 19.04 -6.29 6.88
CA ASP A 175 18.67 -6.16 5.46
C ASP A 175 18.27 -4.73 5.05
N LEU A 176 18.30 -3.75 5.96
CA LEU A 176 17.76 -2.41 5.75
C LEU A 176 18.31 -1.73 4.49
N ASP A 177 19.61 -1.72 4.31
CA ASP A 177 20.25 -1.04 3.18
C ASP A 177 20.00 -1.80 1.87
N MET A 178 19.95 -3.11 1.91
CA MET A 178 19.56 -3.94 0.76
C MET A 178 18.12 -3.67 0.37
N LEU A 179 17.19 -3.55 1.33
CA LEU A 179 15.79 -3.23 1.06
C LEU A 179 15.61 -1.83 0.49
N LYS A 180 16.35 -0.82 1.00
CA LYS A 180 16.37 0.53 0.43
C LYS A 180 16.83 0.52 -1.02
N ALA A 181 17.94 -0.16 -1.31
CA ALA A 181 18.47 -0.26 -2.67
C ALA A 181 17.47 -0.97 -3.60
N LYS A 182 16.90 -2.07 -3.16
CA LYS A 182 15.90 -2.85 -3.90
C LYS A 182 14.65 -2.03 -4.26
N TRP A 183 14.11 -1.24 -3.32
CA TRP A 183 12.95 -0.39 -3.59
C TRP A 183 13.30 0.81 -4.46
N THR A 184 14.48 1.39 -4.30
CA THR A 184 14.98 2.45 -5.19
C THR A 184 15.07 1.96 -6.63
N ASP A 185 15.62 0.77 -6.85
CA ASP A 185 15.72 0.14 -8.16
C ASP A 185 14.32 -0.17 -8.74
N ARG A 186 13.44 -0.81 -7.96
CA ARG A 186 12.09 -1.16 -8.37
C ARG A 186 11.27 0.02 -8.92
N VAL A 187 11.41 1.19 -8.31
CA VAL A 187 10.63 2.36 -8.73
C VAL A 187 11.33 3.18 -9.80
N SER A 188 12.61 2.91 -10.08
CA SER A 188 13.45 3.70 -11.00
C SER A 188 12.86 3.80 -12.41
N MET A 189 12.41 2.67 -12.97
CA MET A 189 11.78 2.63 -14.30
C MET A 189 10.52 3.49 -14.36
N MET A 190 9.64 3.38 -13.36
CA MET A 190 8.41 4.18 -13.29
C MET A 190 8.70 5.69 -13.20
N LEU A 191 9.72 6.06 -12.42
CA LEU A 191 10.09 7.47 -12.21
C LEU A 191 10.85 8.07 -13.38
N ALA A 192 11.51 7.24 -14.20
CA ALA A 192 12.21 7.65 -15.41
C ALA A 192 11.33 7.60 -16.66
N ASP A 193 10.18 6.91 -16.61
CA ASP A 193 9.30 6.76 -17.77
C ASP A 193 8.67 8.10 -18.16
N THR A 194 8.78 8.46 -19.42
CA THR A 194 8.18 9.65 -20.03
C THR A 194 7.14 9.30 -21.10
N GLU A 195 7.12 8.04 -21.54
CA GLU A 195 6.25 7.58 -22.61
C GLU A 195 4.97 6.92 -22.07
N PHE A 196 5.10 6.18 -20.97
CA PHE A 196 3.99 5.44 -20.34
C PHE A 196 3.22 4.58 -21.36
N ARG A 197 3.94 3.72 -22.08
CA ARG A 197 3.33 2.88 -23.13
C ARG A 197 2.29 1.91 -22.53
N ALA A 198 1.19 1.72 -23.25
CA ALA A 198 0.21 0.70 -22.88
C ALA A 198 0.81 -0.71 -22.99
N THR A 199 0.56 -1.52 -21.97
CA THR A 199 1.00 -2.93 -21.93
C THR A 199 -0.22 -3.83 -21.91
N PRO A 200 -0.69 -4.34 -23.08
CA PRO A 200 -1.83 -5.26 -23.15
C PRO A 200 -1.57 -6.54 -22.35
N ASN A 201 -2.52 -6.90 -21.50
CA ASN A 201 -2.43 -8.08 -20.63
C ASN A 201 -3.82 -8.57 -20.21
N GLN A 202 -3.88 -9.64 -19.42
CA GLN A 202 -5.13 -10.24 -18.96
C GLN A 202 -6.04 -9.30 -18.15
N TRP A 203 -5.51 -8.22 -17.58
CA TRP A 203 -6.27 -7.25 -16.78
C TRP A 203 -7.02 -6.24 -17.65
N CYS A 204 -6.70 -6.14 -18.95
CA CYS A 204 -7.35 -5.20 -19.87
C CYS A 204 -8.86 -5.42 -19.94
N LYS A 205 -9.33 -6.67 -19.80
CA LYS A 205 -10.77 -6.99 -19.82
C LYS A 205 -11.58 -6.29 -18.71
N TRP A 206 -10.93 -5.88 -17.61
CA TRP A 206 -11.56 -5.14 -16.52
C TRP A 206 -11.13 -3.66 -16.47
N CYS A 207 -10.26 -3.23 -17.38
CA CYS A 207 -9.76 -1.86 -17.40
C CYS A 207 -10.87 -0.89 -17.86
N HIS A 208 -11.10 0.16 -17.08
CA HIS A 208 -12.07 1.20 -17.44
C HIS A 208 -11.69 1.91 -18.73
N PHE A 209 -10.41 2.13 -18.97
CA PHE A 209 -9.90 2.92 -20.10
C PHE A 209 -9.82 2.16 -21.42
N ARG A 210 -10.17 0.88 -21.46
CA ARG A 210 -10.17 0.10 -22.70
C ARG A 210 -11.11 0.71 -23.76
N LYS A 211 -10.85 0.39 -25.03
CA LYS A 211 -11.60 0.92 -26.18
C LYS A 211 -13.11 0.71 -26.07
N SER A 212 -13.53 -0.44 -25.59
CA SER A 212 -14.96 -0.78 -25.43
C SER A 212 -15.69 -0.09 -24.27
N ASN A 213 -14.97 0.62 -23.39
CA ASN A 213 -15.55 1.37 -22.28
C ASN A 213 -15.36 2.88 -22.48
N ALA A 214 -14.30 3.47 -21.90
CA ALA A 214 -14.02 4.90 -22.02
C ALA A 214 -13.37 5.29 -23.36
N GLY A 215 -12.92 4.32 -24.16
CA GLY A 215 -12.38 4.57 -25.50
C GLY A 215 -11.02 5.27 -25.55
N ILE A 216 -10.31 5.36 -24.42
CA ILE A 216 -9.05 6.12 -24.32
C ILE A 216 -7.84 5.26 -24.73
N CYS A 217 -7.86 3.97 -24.39
CA CYS A 217 -6.78 3.03 -24.70
C CYS A 217 -7.11 2.25 -25.99
N GLU A 218 -6.32 2.48 -27.03
CA GLU A 218 -6.48 1.77 -28.32
C GLU A 218 -5.78 0.41 -28.35
N ALA A 219 -4.92 0.11 -27.35
CA ALA A 219 -4.16 -1.11 -27.28
C ALA A 219 -4.94 -2.32 -26.73
N ALA A 220 -6.20 -2.12 -26.27
CA ALA A 220 -7.03 -3.16 -25.67
C ALA A 220 -8.53 -2.89 -25.84
#